data_d010e16cdb064ee30fae772d9a52e53f
#
_entry.id   d010e16cdb064ee30fae772d9a52e53f
#
_cell.length_a   1.000
_cell.length_b   1.000
_cell.length_c   1.000
_cell.angle_alpha   90.00
_cell.angle_beta   90.00
_cell.angle_gamma   90.00
#
_symmetry.space_group_name_H-M   'P 1'
#
loop_
_entity.id
_entity.type
_entity.pdbx_description
1 polymer ?
#
loop_
_entity_poly.entity_id
_entity_poly.type
_entity_poly.pdbx_seq_one_letter_code
_entity_poly.pdbx_strand_id
1 'polypeptide(L)'
;MSYHDEDVKKDNDRLIQHYDTILKESALLATFAGILFGFLLQISINTPRYFTSFDKAILLVALFSITIAASLFAMPVIYHHLQYPYKNLEKFKVRRHRFTILGLIHSGITLYLGIEIALGSVLNTVMAFALAAIPFILIYIL
;
A
#
# COMPACT_ATOMS: atom_id res chain seq x y z
N MET A 1 -3.81 17.84 42.84
CA MET A 1 -4.00 17.23 41.52
C MET A 1 -4.76 15.96 41.76
N SER A 2 -6.01 15.86 41.24
CA SER A 2 -6.91 14.74 41.54
C SER A 2 -6.47 13.51 40.78
N TYR A 3 -6.60 12.32 41.36
CA TYR A 3 -6.33 11.02 40.72
C TYR A 3 -7.03 10.86 39.34
N HIS A 4 -8.18 11.52 39.20
CA HIS A 4 -8.96 11.56 37.98
C HIS A 4 -8.28 12.36 36.84
N ASP A 5 -7.53 13.43 37.17
CA ASP A 5 -6.82 14.26 36.19
C ASP A 5 -5.59 13.55 35.61
N GLU A 6 -4.94 12.66 36.37
CA GLU A 6 -3.81 11.86 35.91
C GLU A 6 -4.25 10.75 34.95
N ASP A 7 -5.38 10.11 35.20
CA ASP A 7 -5.93 9.07 34.33
C ASP A 7 -6.38 9.65 32.97
N VAL A 8 -7.06 10.79 32.97
CA VAL A 8 -7.49 11.49 31.76
C VAL A 8 -6.28 11.95 30.93
N LYS A 9 -5.22 12.45 31.57
CA LYS A 9 -3.99 12.84 30.89
C LYS A 9 -3.28 11.65 30.26
N LYS A 10 -3.19 10.52 30.97
CA LYS A 10 -2.56 9.28 30.50
C LYS A 10 -3.30 8.67 29.31
N ASP A 11 -4.62 8.73 29.29
CA ASP A 11 -5.42 8.27 28.15
C ASP A 11 -5.26 9.19 26.93
N ASN A 12 -5.19 10.49 27.12
CA ASN A 12 -4.89 11.43 26.04
C ASN A 12 -3.51 11.23 25.45
N ASP A 13 -2.47 11.04 26.27
CA ASP A 13 -1.10 10.80 25.80
C ASP A 13 -1.01 9.47 25.01
N ARG A 14 -1.69 8.42 25.45
CA ARG A 14 -1.79 7.15 24.69
C ARG A 14 -2.49 7.34 23.36
N LEU A 15 -3.55 8.13 23.31
CA LEU A 15 -4.27 8.43 22.07
C LEU A 15 -3.37 9.18 21.10
N ILE A 16 -2.66 10.22 21.54
CA ILE A 16 -1.73 11.00 20.71
C ILE A 16 -0.62 10.10 20.16
N GLN A 17 0.01 9.27 21.01
CA GLN A 17 1.07 8.35 20.60
C GLN A 17 0.56 7.31 19.57
N HIS A 18 -0.66 6.82 19.74
CA HIS A 18 -1.27 5.89 18.79
C HIS A 18 -1.54 6.56 17.44
N TYR A 19 -1.96 7.83 17.42
CA TYR A 19 -2.14 8.61 16.20
C TYR A 19 -0.84 8.83 15.44
N ASP A 20 0.21 9.18 16.14
CA ASP A 20 1.53 9.44 15.56
C ASP A 20 2.06 8.19 14.84
N THR A 21 1.92 7.03 15.47
CA THR A 21 2.27 5.73 14.88
C THR A 21 1.48 5.47 13.59
N ILE A 22 0.18 5.73 13.61
CA ILE A 22 -0.73 5.55 12.47
C ILE A 22 -0.32 6.41 11.27
N LEU A 23 -0.03 7.68 11.51
CA LEU A 23 0.37 8.60 10.44
C LEU A 23 1.74 8.20 9.85
N LYS A 24 2.67 7.78 10.70
CA LYS A 24 3.99 7.26 10.26
C LYS A 24 3.87 6.01 9.39
N GLU A 25 3.06 5.03 9.81
CA GLU A 25 2.79 3.83 8.99
C GLU A 25 2.18 4.19 7.63
N SER A 26 1.17 5.06 7.61
CA SER A 26 0.52 5.48 6.37
C SER A 26 1.48 6.23 5.45
N ALA A 27 2.32 7.11 6.00
CA ALA A 27 3.34 7.83 5.25
C ALA A 27 4.38 6.88 4.65
N LEU A 28 4.84 5.87 5.42
CA LEU A 28 5.78 4.87 4.95
C LEU A 28 5.20 4.05 3.79
N LEU A 29 3.96 3.58 3.93
CA LEU A 29 3.27 2.81 2.88
C LEU A 29 3.02 3.66 1.62
N ALA A 30 2.65 4.93 1.79
CA ALA A 30 2.47 5.85 0.66
C ALA A 30 3.80 6.12 -0.06
N THR A 31 4.90 6.27 0.69
CA THR A 31 6.25 6.43 0.13
C THR A 31 6.66 5.20 -0.67
N PHE A 32 6.45 4.00 -0.11
CA PHE A 32 6.73 2.74 -0.79
C PHE A 32 5.93 2.62 -2.10
N ALA A 33 4.62 2.92 -2.06
CA ALA A 33 3.78 2.91 -3.25
C ALA A 33 4.24 3.96 -4.29
N GLY A 34 4.67 5.14 -3.85
CA GLY A 34 5.22 6.18 -4.71
C GLY A 34 6.51 5.76 -5.43
N ILE A 35 7.41 5.07 -4.74
CA ILE A 35 8.64 4.51 -5.32
C ILE A 35 8.31 3.46 -6.39
N LEU A 36 7.42 2.51 -6.09
CA LEU A 36 6.99 1.49 -7.06
C LEU A 36 6.30 2.13 -8.27
N PHE A 37 5.43 3.11 -8.04
CA PHE A 37 4.79 3.86 -9.13
C PHE A 37 5.83 4.53 -10.03
N GLY A 38 6.83 5.19 -9.44
CA GLY A 38 7.90 5.84 -10.20
C GLY A 38 8.69 4.87 -11.08
N PHE A 39 9.02 3.68 -10.57
CA PHE A 39 9.69 2.64 -11.36
C PHE A 39 8.82 2.12 -12.50
N LEU A 40 7.56 1.83 -12.25
CA LEU A 40 6.63 1.34 -13.28
C LEU A 40 6.35 2.41 -14.33
N LEU A 41 6.24 3.67 -13.93
CA LEU A 41 6.09 4.79 -14.84
C LEU A 41 7.32 4.94 -15.73
N GLN A 42 8.53 4.80 -15.18
CA GLN A 42 9.77 4.83 -15.94
C GLN A 42 9.82 3.71 -16.98
N ILE A 43 9.40 2.50 -16.65
CA ILE A 43 9.30 1.38 -17.60
C ILE A 43 8.25 1.68 -18.67
N SER A 44 7.11 2.28 -18.29
CA SER A 44 6.04 2.62 -19.23
C SER A 44 6.48 3.67 -20.26
N ILE A 45 7.21 4.71 -19.84
CA ILE A 45 7.73 5.76 -20.72
C ILE A 45 8.84 5.21 -21.63
N ASN A 46 9.70 4.36 -21.08
CA ASN A 46 10.83 3.75 -21.79
C ASN A 46 10.56 2.27 -22.06
N THR A 47 9.38 1.95 -22.61
CA THR A 47 8.96 0.57 -22.84
C THR A 47 10.00 -0.21 -23.65
N PRO A 48 10.53 -1.33 -23.13
CA PRO A 48 11.51 -2.15 -23.83
C PRO A 48 10.96 -2.66 -25.17
N ARG A 49 11.80 -2.75 -26.19
CA ARG A 49 11.40 -3.19 -27.55
C ARG A 49 10.87 -4.61 -27.60
N TYR A 50 11.27 -5.46 -26.65
CA TYR A 50 10.84 -6.86 -26.58
C TYR A 50 9.47 -7.04 -25.93
N PHE A 51 8.88 -5.97 -25.34
CA PHE A 51 7.56 -6.05 -24.72
C PHE A 51 6.49 -6.35 -25.78
N THR A 52 5.78 -7.43 -25.53
CA THR A 52 4.58 -7.80 -26.29
C THR A 52 3.40 -6.90 -25.90
N SER A 53 2.30 -7.00 -26.63
CA SER A 53 1.04 -6.32 -26.25
C SER A 53 0.52 -6.82 -24.90
N PHE A 54 0.79 -8.06 -24.54
CA PHE A 54 0.42 -8.66 -23.26
C PHE A 54 1.22 -8.04 -22.11
N ASP A 55 2.56 -7.91 -22.26
CA ASP A 55 3.43 -7.29 -21.24
C ASP A 55 3.04 -5.83 -20.98
N LYS A 56 2.66 -5.10 -22.04
CA LYS A 56 2.15 -3.72 -21.92
C LYS A 56 0.83 -3.66 -21.16
N ALA A 57 -0.06 -4.62 -21.39
CA ALA A 57 -1.33 -4.70 -20.65
C ALA A 57 -1.08 -5.00 -19.17
N ILE A 58 -0.17 -5.93 -18.82
CA ILE A 58 0.24 -6.23 -17.46
C ILE A 58 0.84 -4.98 -16.79
N LEU A 59 1.72 -4.26 -17.47
CA LEU A 59 2.31 -3.03 -16.97
C LEU A 59 1.26 -1.96 -16.66
N LEU A 60 0.24 -1.81 -17.51
CA LEU A 60 -0.87 -0.89 -17.26
C LEU A 60 -1.68 -1.31 -16.03
N VAL A 61 -2.01 -2.59 -15.88
CA VAL A 61 -2.71 -3.12 -14.70
C VAL A 61 -1.90 -2.86 -13.43
N ALA A 62 -0.59 -3.09 -13.46
CA ALA A 62 0.30 -2.82 -12.33
C ALA A 62 0.32 -1.31 -11.97
N LEU A 63 0.39 -0.42 -12.97
CA LEU A 63 0.32 1.03 -12.76
C LEU A 63 -1.00 1.48 -12.14
N PHE A 64 -2.14 0.98 -12.64
CA PHE A 64 -3.44 1.28 -12.04
C PHE A 64 -3.53 0.75 -10.61
N SER A 65 -3.06 -0.46 -10.37
CA SER A 65 -3.09 -1.09 -9.04
C SER A 65 -2.29 -0.28 -8.02
N ILE A 66 -1.06 0.14 -8.36
CA ILE A 66 -0.24 0.95 -7.44
C ILE A 66 -0.80 2.36 -7.22
N THR A 67 -1.46 2.95 -8.23
CA THR A 67 -2.14 4.23 -8.07
C THR A 67 -3.29 4.14 -7.08
N ILE A 68 -4.08 3.06 -7.14
CA ILE A 68 -5.14 2.79 -6.18
C ILE A 68 -4.55 2.58 -4.79
N ALA A 69 -3.46 1.79 -4.66
CA ALA A 69 -2.79 1.57 -3.38
C ALA A 69 -2.30 2.88 -2.75
N ALA A 70 -1.61 3.72 -3.52
CA ALA A 70 -1.12 5.01 -3.06
C ALA A 70 -2.26 5.93 -2.58
N SER A 71 -3.36 5.97 -3.33
CA SER A 71 -4.57 6.72 -2.95
C SER A 71 -5.17 6.21 -1.64
N LEU A 72 -5.25 4.87 -1.47
CA LEU A 72 -5.78 4.25 -0.26
C LEU A 72 -4.89 4.50 0.96
N PHE A 73 -3.57 4.52 0.81
CA PHE A 73 -2.64 4.86 1.89
C PHE A 73 -2.67 6.34 2.28
N ALA A 74 -3.02 7.24 1.35
CA ALA A 74 -3.22 8.66 1.63
C ALA A 74 -4.55 8.94 2.35
N MET A 75 -5.57 8.09 2.17
CA MET A 75 -6.91 8.30 2.74
C MET A 75 -6.95 8.51 4.26
N PRO A 76 -6.20 7.78 5.10
CA PRO A 76 -6.19 8.02 6.55
C PRO A 76 -5.75 9.43 6.92
N VAL A 77 -4.79 10.01 6.20
CA VAL A 77 -4.29 11.37 6.43
C VAL A 77 -5.34 12.39 6.03
N ILE A 78 -5.94 12.24 4.85
CA ILE A 78 -7.01 13.11 4.34
C ILE A 78 -8.22 13.06 5.29
N TYR A 79 -8.61 11.87 5.70
CA TYR A 79 -9.75 11.65 6.59
C TYR A 79 -9.51 12.25 7.99
N HIS A 80 -8.26 12.21 8.47
CA HIS A 80 -7.85 12.90 9.69
C HIS A 80 -8.14 14.41 9.60
N HIS A 81 -7.66 15.07 8.56
CA HIS A 81 -7.84 16.51 8.38
C HIS A 81 -9.31 16.94 8.24
N LEU A 82 -10.14 16.09 7.64
CA LEU A 82 -11.56 16.40 7.41
C LEU A 82 -12.44 16.18 8.65
N GLN A 83 -12.05 15.29 9.55
CA GLN A 83 -12.90 14.87 10.69
C GLN A 83 -12.39 15.27 12.08
N TYR A 84 -11.28 15.97 12.16
CA TYR A 84 -10.81 16.48 13.46
C TYR A 84 -11.65 17.68 13.92
N PRO A 85 -12.13 17.73 15.22
CA PRO A 85 -12.04 16.72 16.27
C PRO A 85 -13.07 15.58 16.09
N TYR A 86 -12.63 14.33 16.35
CA TYR A 86 -13.43 13.14 16.05
C TYR A 86 -14.69 13.02 16.90
N LYS A 87 -15.83 12.87 16.25
CA LYS A 87 -17.11 12.50 16.91
C LYS A 87 -17.18 11.00 17.25
N ASN A 88 -16.44 10.12 16.54
CA ASN A 88 -16.45 8.68 16.78
C ASN A 88 -15.13 8.04 16.32
N LEU A 89 -14.23 7.83 17.29
CA LEU A 89 -12.89 7.28 17.09
C LEU A 89 -12.89 5.83 16.58
N GLU A 90 -13.85 5.02 17.02
CA GLU A 90 -13.93 3.61 16.67
C GLU A 90 -14.26 3.43 15.18
N LYS A 91 -15.19 4.20 14.64
CA LYS A 91 -15.50 4.21 13.21
C LYS A 91 -14.29 4.63 12.37
N PHE A 92 -13.49 5.56 12.87
CA PHE A 92 -12.24 5.96 12.21
C PHE A 92 -11.25 4.81 12.12
N LYS A 93 -11.00 4.10 13.23
CA LYS A 93 -10.09 2.94 13.29
C LYS A 93 -10.48 1.85 12.28
N VAL A 94 -11.76 1.49 12.23
CA VAL A 94 -12.26 0.45 11.32
C VAL A 94 -12.12 0.86 9.86
N ARG A 95 -12.46 2.09 9.50
CA ARG A 95 -12.32 2.58 8.10
C ARG A 95 -10.87 2.63 7.67
N ARG A 96 -9.99 3.16 8.51
CA ARG A 96 -8.56 3.18 8.26
C ARG A 96 -8.00 1.79 7.98
N HIS A 97 -8.33 0.81 8.85
CA HIS A 97 -7.87 -0.57 8.69
C HIS A 97 -8.27 -1.15 7.33
N ARG A 98 -9.50 -0.89 6.88
CA ARG A 98 -9.96 -1.30 5.54
C ARG A 98 -9.15 -0.66 4.42
N PHE A 99 -8.88 0.64 4.49
CA PHE A 99 -8.06 1.33 3.48
C PHE A 99 -6.65 0.76 3.42
N THR A 100 -6.02 0.50 4.57
CA THR A 100 -4.69 -0.08 4.64
C THR A 100 -4.66 -1.49 4.05
N ILE A 101 -5.60 -2.37 4.41
CA ILE A 101 -5.67 -3.74 3.86
C ILE A 101 -5.89 -3.71 2.34
N LEU A 102 -6.84 -2.92 1.85
CA LEU A 102 -7.09 -2.80 0.41
C LEU A 102 -5.85 -2.25 -0.32
N GLY A 103 -5.17 -1.26 0.25
CA GLY A 103 -3.92 -0.74 -0.29
C GLY A 103 -2.81 -1.79 -0.34
N LEU A 104 -2.68 -2.62 0.69
CA LEU A 104 -1.71 -3.73 0.72
C LEU A 104 -2.02 -4.80 -0.32
N ILE A 105 -3.30 -5.13 -0.53
CA ILE A 105 -3.71 -6.08 -1.60
C ILE A 105 -3.29 -5.54 -2.97
N HIS A 106 -3.60 -4.28 -3.28
CA HIS A 106 -3.21 -3.66 -4.55
C HIS A 106 -1.69 -3.54 -4.70
N SER A 107 -0.95 -3.24 -3.63
CA SER A 107 0.52 -3.26 -3.64
C SER A 107 1.06 -4.66 -3.90
N GLY A 108 0.45 -5.69 -3.31
CA GLY A 108 0.79 -7.09 -3.57
C GLY A 108 0.58 -7.48 -5.03
N ILE A 109 -0.56 -7.12 -5.62
CA ILE A 109 -0.82 -7.33 -7.06
C ILE A 109 0.25 -6.64 -7.90
N THR A 110 0.60 -5.40 -7.58
CA THR A 110 1.63 -4.65 -8.30
C THR A 110 2.99 -5.33 -8.23
N LEU A 111 3.40 -5.79 -7.03
CA LEU A 111 4.67 -6.52 -6.86
C LEU A 111 4.68 -7.82 -7.65
N TYR A 112 3.58 -8.58 -7.61
CA TYR A 112 3.43 -9.81 -8.36
C TYR A 112 3.62 -9.58 -9.87
N LEU A 113 2.89 -8.62 -10.42
CA LEU A 113 2.96 -8.28 -11.85
C LEU A 113 4.33 -7.66 -12.22
N GLY A 114 4.95 -6.89 -11.33
CA GLY A 114 6.29 -6.34 -11.53
C GLY A 114 7.35 -7.43 -11.58
N ILE A 115 7.28 -8.44 -10.72
CA ILE A 115 8.17 -9.61 -10.75
C ILE A 115 7.94 -10.42 -12.02
N GLU A 116 6.69 -10.61 -12.41
CA GLU A 116 6.34 -11.31 -13.66
C GLU A 116 6.97 -10.63 -14.88
N ILE A 117 6.80 -9.32 -15.02
CA ILE A 117 7.42 -8.54 -16.12
C ILE A 117 8.94 -8.71 -16.12
N ALA A 118 9.58 -8.65 -14.94
CA ALA A 118 11.03 -8.82 -14.84
C ALA A 118 11.48 -10.23 -15.26
N LEU A 119 10.79 -11.27 -14.81
CA LEU A 119 11.09 -12.66 -15.13
C LEU A 119 10.74 -13.01 -16.59
N GLY A 120 9.67 -12.43 -17.13
CA GLY A 120 9.22 -12.62 -18.51
C GLY A 120 10.23 -12.14 -19.55
N SER A 121 11.17 -11.26 -19.15
CA SER A 121 12.30 -10.86 -20.02
C SER A 121 13.33 -11.99 -20.27
N VAL A 122 13.36 -13.02 -19.41
CA VAL A 122 14.33 -14.11 -19.43
C VAL A 122 13.66 -15.48 -19.60
N LEU A 123 12.44 -15.63 -19.13
CA LEU A 123 11.69 -16.89 -19.06
C LEU A 123 10.46 -16.82 -19.95
N ASN A 124 9.87 -17.98 -20.24
CA ASN A 124 8.56 -17.99 -20.85
C ASN A 124 7.47 -17.52 -19.87
N THR A 125 6.38 -17.00 -20.38
CA THR A 125 5.27 -16.40 -19.62
C THR A 125 4.75 -17.30 -18.50
N VAL A 126 4.55 -18.60 -18.75
CA VAL A 126 4.01 -19.53 -17.73
C VAL A 126 4.99 -19.68 -16.56
N MET A 127 6.28 -19.83 -16.82
CA MET A 127 7.31 -19.93 -15.80
C MET A 127 7.46 -18.61 -15.02
N ALA A 128 7.37 -17.47 -15.72
CA ALA A 128 7.44 -16.14 -15.08
C ALA A 128 6.32 -15.97 -14.06
N PHE A 129 5.07 -16.27 -14.42
CA PHE A 129 3.92 -16.24 -13.50
C PHE A 129 4.08 -17.22 -12.33
N ALA A 130 4.51 -18.44 -12.58
CA ALA A 130 4.69 -19.45 -11.54
C ALA A 130 5.75 -19.03 -10.52
N LEU A 131 6.90 -18.54 -10.97
CA LEU A 131 7.98 -18.08 -10.10
C LEU A 131 7.63 -16.78 -9.36
N ALA A 132 6.92 -15.86 -10.00
CA ALA A 132 6.43 -14.65 -9.36
C ALA A 132 5.48 -14.92 -8.17
N ALA A 133 4.79 -16.06 -8.17
CA ALA A 133 3.90 -16.45 -7.08
C ALA A 133 4.64 -16.95 -5.82
N ILE A 134 5.88 -17.42 -5.92
CA ILE A 134 6.62 -18.05 -4.81
C ILE A 134 6.70 -17.16 -3.57
N PRO A 135 7.11 -15.87 -3.64
CA PRO A 135 7.19 -15.01 -2.45
C PRO A 135 5.84 -14.88 -1.73
N PHE A 136 4.74 -14.82 -2.48
CA PHE A 136 3.39 -14.67 -1.91
C PHE A 136 2.90 -15.96 -1.25
N ILE A 137 3.22 -17.12 -1.84
CA ILE A 137 2.92 -18.43 -1.25
C ILE A 137 3.69 -18.60 0.06
N LEU A 138 4.97 -18.22 0.09
CA LEU A 138 5.79 -18.29 1.31
C LEU A 138 5.24 -17.41 2.43
N ILE A 139 4.81 -16.19 2.11
CA ILE A 139 4.16 -15.28 3.10
C ILE A 139 2.84 -15.86 3.62
N TYR A 140 2.09 -16.57 2.78
CA TYR A 140 0.81 -17.17 3.18
C TYR A 140 0.99 -18.38 4.10
N ILE A 141 2.10 -19.12 3.99
CA ILE A 141 2.40 -20.32 4.78
C ILE A 141 3.01 -19.96 6.15
N LEU A 142 3.70 -18.83 6.27
CA LEU A 142 4.30 -18.30 7.51
C LEU A 142 3.29 -17.65 8.44
#